data_ada28ceece074fa0ea024d65f2748a40
#
_entry.id   ada28ceece074fa0ea024d65f2748a40
#
_cell.length_a   1.000
_cell.length_b   1.000
_cell.length_c   1.000
_cell.angle_alpha   90.00
_cell.angle_beta   90.00
_cell.angle_gamma   90.00
#
_symmetry.space_group_name_H-M   'P 1'
#
loop_
_entity.id
_entity.type
_entity.pdbx_description
1 polymer ?
#
loop_
_entity_poly.entity_id
_entity_poly.type
_entity_poly.pdbx_seq_one_letter_code
_entity_poly.pdbx_strand_id
1 'polypeptide(L)'
;MWLDAIDLALSRLAALSAPTLPLGNKGPAGQQHGTVFWKAGAAERLKDLGGLGPKDTLVEALAGCFARRDCPIWADSSTTRECHNLEEALGGPKAVAEATGSAAYCRFSGNQISRIARREPEAYASCERVSLVSSFVTSLLAGRYCSIDASDASGMNLMDIRSRDWHEGALAAAKADGLREKLGRVCPSYECQGKVSPFFSTK
;
A
#
# COMPACT_ATOMS: atom_id res chain seq x y z
N MET A 1 9.30 -10.80 5.54
CA MET A 1 10.28 -9.69 5.39
C MET A 1 9.84 -8.40 6.06
N TRP A 2 8.78 -7.68 5.61
CA TRP A 2 8.36 -6.42 6.28
C TRP A 2 7.88 -6.63 7.71
N LEU A 3 7.05 -7.65 7.96
CA LEU A 3 6.56 -7.97 9.30
C LEU A 3 7.71 -8.37 10.23
N ASP A 4 8.62 -9.21 9.77
CA ASP A 4 9.82 -9.62 10.54
C ASP A 4 10.67 -8.42 10.93
N ALA A 5 10.85 -7.47 10.02
CA ALA A 5 11.63 -6.25 10.28
C ALA A 5 10.96 -5.37 11.35
N ILE A 6 9.63 -5.25 11.30
CA ILE A 6 8.86 -4.49 12.30
C ILE A 6 8.94 -5.18 13.66
N ASP A 7 8.69 -6.50 13.73
CA ASP A 7 8.78 -7.27 14.99
C ASP A 7 10.18 -7.16 15.60
N LEU A 8 11.23 -7.27 14.79
CA LEU A 8 12.62 -7.11 15.24
C LEU A 8 12.88 -5.68 15.76
N ALA A 9 12.41 -4.66 15.07
CA ALA A 9 12.59 -3.27 15.50
C ALA A 9 11.88 -2.99 16.83
N LEU A 10 10.64 -3.46 16.99
CA LEU A 10 9.89 -3.34 18.23
C LEU A 10 10.58 -4.06 19.40
N SER A 11 11.06 -5.29 19.18
CA SER A 11 11.77 -6.06 20.18
C SER A 11 13.06 -5.36 20.65
N ARG A 12 13.80 -4.76 19.72
CA ARG A 12 15.02 -4.00 20.05
C ARG A 12 14.71 -2.71 20.79
N LEU A 13 13.66 -1.98 20.41
CA LEU A 13 13.25 -0.75 21.10
C LEU A 13 12.82 -1.05 22.54
N ALA A 14 12.02 -2.12 22.74
CA ALA A 14 11.63 -2.56 24.07
C ALA A 14 12.85 -2.93 24.94
N ALA A 15 13.84 -3.64 24.39
CA ALA A 15 15.07 -4.02 25.11
C ALA A 15 15.95 -2.82 25.51
N LEU A 16 15.86 -1.71 24.77
CA LEU A 16 16.59 -0.47 25.08
C LEU A 16 15.89 0.37 26.15
N SER A 17 14.75 -0.05 26.66
CA SER A 17 13.91 0.75 27.57
C SER A 17 13.70 2.18 27.06
N ALA A 18 13.65 2.31 25.73
CA ALA A 18 13.45 3.60 25.10
C ALA A 18 12.12 4.19 25.60
N PRO A 19 12.09 5.46 26.07
CA PRO A 19 10.84 6.10 26.40
C PRO A 19 9.95 5.97 25.17
N THR A 20 8.67 5.58 25.37
CA THR A 20 7.68 5.47 24.32
C THR A 20 7.77 6.71 23.45
N LEU A 21 8.35 6.55 22.24
CA LEU A 21 8.41 7.66 21.30
C LEU A 21 6.97 8.09 21.06
N PRO A 22 6.61 9.34 21.38
CA PRO A 22 5.31 9.83 20.97
C PRO A 22 5.32 9.74 19.46
N LEU A 23 4.64 8.73 18.91
CA LEU A 23 4.34 8.64 17.49
C LEU A 23 3.31 9.75 17.19
N GLY A 24 3.72 11.00 17.45
CA GLY A 24 2.96 12.18 17.11
C GLY A 24 2.54 12.09 15.63
N ASN A 25 1.92 13.10 15.08
CA ASN A 25 1.37 13.19 13.71
C ASN A 25 2.34 12.83 12.56
N LYS A 26 3.33 11.97 12.78
CA LYS A 26 4.30 11.49 11.81
C LYS A 26 3.88 10.09 11.37
N GLY A 27 3.28 10.03 10.19
CA GLY A 27 3.05 8.75 9.52
C GLY A 27 4.37 8.07 9.16
N PRO A 28 4.40 6.74 9.08
CA PRO A 28 5.57 6.01 8.62
C PRO A 28 5.88 6.35 7.17
N ALA A 29 7.14 6.68 6.88
CA ALA A 29 7.65 6.69 5.52
C ALA A 29 8.01 5.26 5.13
N GLY A 30 7.56 4.83 3.95
CA GLY A 30 7.81 3.49 3.44
C GLY A 30 8.71 3.50 2.21
N GLN A 31 9.16 2.32 1.80
CA GLN A 31 9.82 2.14 0.51
C GLN A 31 8.85 2.53 -0.62
N GLN A 32 9.21 3.52 -1.42
CA GLN A 32 8.40 3.96 -2.54
C GLN A 32 8.14 2.81 -3.54
N HIS A 33 6.96 2.82 -4.15
CA HIS A 33 6.53 1.87 -5.19
C HIS A 33 6.45 0.40 -4.78
N GLY A 34 6.62 0.06 -3.51
CA GLY A 34 6.29 -1.25 -2.99
C GLY A 34 4.77 -1.41 -2.85
N THR A 35 4.21 -2.51 -3.37
CA THR A 35 2.76 -2.72 -3.42
C THR A 35 2.39 -3.99 -2.65
N VAL A 36 1.56 -3.86 -1.63
CA VAL A 36 1.09 -4.96 -0.78
C VAL A 36 -0.36 -5.30 -1.14
N PHE A 37 -0.63 -6.57 -1.37
CA PHE A 37 -1.95 -7.09 -1.74
C PHE A 37 -2.53 -7.86 -0.55
N TRP A 38 -3.49 -7.26 0.15
CA TRP A 38 -4.19 -7.88 1.26
C TRP A 38 -5.25 -8.85 0.76
N LYS A 39 -5.25 -10.05 1.28
CA LYS A 39 -6.23 -11.08 0.95
C LYS A 39 -7.54 -10.82 1.66
N ALA A 40 -8.65 -11.31 1.08
CA ALA A 40 -9.97 -11.26 1.70
C ALA A 40 -9.97 -11.83 3.13
N GLY A 41 -10.54 -11.06 4.05
CA GLY A 41 -10.57 -11.36 5.50
C GLY A 41 -9.40 -10.77 6.30
N ALA A 42 -8.44 -10.12 5.67
CA ALA A 42 -7.31 -9.50 6.38
C ALA A 42 -7.75 -8.27 7.22
N ALA A 43 -8.85 -7.59 6.85
CA ALA A 43 -9.41 -6.50 7.63
C ALA A 43 -9.76 -6.92 9.07
N GLU A 44 -10.36 -8.09 9.24
CA GLU A 44 -10.71 -8.61 10.57
C GLU A 44 -9.45 -8.98 11.35
N ARG A 45 -8.47 -9.61 10.70
CA ARG A 45 -7.19 -9.93 11.34
C ARG A 45 -6.44 -8.69 11.80
N LEU A 46 -6.52 -7.57 11.07
CA LEU A 46 -5.96 -6.29 11.52
C LEU A 46 -6.63 -5.77 12.79
N LYS A 47 -7.95 -5.88 12.89
CA LYS A 47 -8.70 -5.48 14.12
C LYS A 47 -8.29 -6.33 15.32
N ASP A 48 -8.08 -7.63 15.10
CA ASP A 48 -7.72 -8.58 16.14
C ASP A 48 -6.32 -8.34 16.71
N LEU A 49 -5.46 -7.57 16.02
CA LEU A 49 -4.13 -7.23 16.56
C LEU A 49 -4.20 -6.61 17.97
N GLY A 50 -5.27 -5.87 18.29
CA GLY A 50 -5.45 -5.29 19.62
C GLY A 50 -5.58 -6.30 20.76
N GLY A 51 -5.92 -7.56 20.45
CA GLY A 51 -6.06 -8.66 21.42
C GLY A 51 -4.80 -9.50 21.61
N LEU A 52 -3.74 -9.24 20.86
CA LEU A 52 -2.50 -10.01 20.93
C LEU A 52 -1.69 -9.71 22.20
N GLY A 53 -1.04 -10.73 22.73
CA GLY A 53 -0.16 -10.63 23.89
C GLY A 53 1.26 -10.15 23.54
N PRO A 54 2.08 -9.85 24.57
CA PRO A 54 3.44 -9.33 24.36
C PRO A 54 4.39 -10.28 23.62
N LYS A 55 4.09 -11.58 23.59
CA LYS A 55 4.90 -12.61 22.95
C LYS A 55 4.49 -12.91 21.52
N ASP A 56 3.29 -12.46 21.12
CA ASP A 56 2.77 -12.71 19.78
C ASP A 56 3.51 -11.84 18.75
N THR A 57 3.69 -12.37 17.54
CA THR A 57 4.37 -11.68 16.45
C THR A 57 3.39 -11.25 15.36
N LEU A 58 3.71 -10.18 14.65
CA LEU A 58 2.92 -9.75 13.48
C LEU A 58 2.95 -10.80 12.37
N VAL A 59 4.07 -11.52 12.25
CA VAL A 59 4.22 -12.60 11.24
C VAL A 59 3.18 -13.70 11.46
N GLU A 60 3.03 -14.17 12.71
CA GLU A 60 2.06 -15.22 13.06
C GLU A 60 0.62 -14.70 12.98
N ALA A 61 0.38 -13.50 13.52
CA ALA A 61 -0.94 -12.90 13.54
C ALA A 61 -1.52 -12.65 12.15
N LEU A 62 -0.67 -12.27 11.20
CA LEU A 62 -1.05 -11.94 9.82
C LEU A 62 -0.68 -13.05 8.82
N ALA A 63 -0.40 -14.26 9.30
CA ALA A 63 -0.17 -15.41 8.44
C ALA A 63 -1.39 -15.64 7.54
N GLY A 64 -1.16 -15.75 6.22
CA GLY A 64 -2.22 -15.96 5.24
C GLY A 64 -3.04 -14.71 4.87
N CYS A 65 -2.73 -13.52 5.42
CA CYS A 65 -3.43 -12.26 5.13
C CYS A 65 -3.00 -11.59 3.81
N PHE A 66 -2.10 -12.18 3.05
CA PHE A 66 -1.61 -11.62 1.81
C PHE A 66 -1.99 -12.48 0.62
N ALA A 67 -2.51 -11.85 -0.43
CA ALA A 67 -2.85 -12.51 -1.70
C ALA A 67 -1.61 -12.94 -2.48
N ARG A 68 -0.46 -12.32 -2.21
CA ARG A 68 0.84 -12.65 -2.77
C ARG A 68 1.91 -12.63 -1.68
N ARG A 69 2.86 -13.54 -1.80
CA ARG A 69 4.02 -13.61 -0.90
C ARG A 69 4.97 -12.43 -1.08
N ASP A 70 5.23 -12.09 -2.34
CA ASP A 70 6.20 -11.07 -2.72
C ASP A 70 5.50 -9.83 -3.26
N CYS A 71 5.96 -8.65 -2.87
CA CYS A 71 5.51 -7.39 -3.42
C CYS A 71 6.50 -6.87 -4.47
N PRO A 72 6.02 -6.21 -5.55
CA PRO A 72 6.89 -5.47 -6.45
C PRO A 72 7.68 -4.40 -5.69
N ILE A 73 8.89 -4.13 -6.13
CA ILE A 73 9.77 -3.12 -5.54
C ILE A 73 10.15 -2.05 -6.57
N TRP A 74 10.74 -0.98 -6.11
CA TRP A 74 11.18 0.15 -6.94
C TRP A 74 12.13 -0.22 -8.09
N ALA A 75 12.87 -1.33 -7.97
CA ALA A 75 13.80 -1.82 -8.99
C ALA A 75 13.12 -2.66 -10.08
N ASP A 76 11.84 -2.96 -9.96
CA ASP A 76 11.11 -3.76 -10.95
C ASP A 76 10.90 -2.96 -12.23
N SER A 77 11.40 -3.50 -13.35
CA SER A 77 11.29 -2.93 -14.69
C SER A 77 10.42 -3.77 -15.64
N SER A 78 9.63 -4.69 -15.11
CA SER A 78 8.91 -5.71 -15.89
C SER A 78 7.58 -5.24 -16.50
N THR A 79 7.18 -3.98 -16.31
CA THR A 79 5.87 -3.44 -16.69
C THR A 79 5.88 -2.53 -17.92
N THR A 80 6.84 -2.67 -18.81
CA THR A 80 6.93 -1.85 -20.05
C THR A 80 5.63 -1.91 -20.87
N ARG A 81 5.01 -3.08 -20.98
CA ARG A 81 3.74 -3.27 -21.67
C ARG A 81 2.61 -2.46 -21.02
N GLU A 82 2.53 -2.49 -19.71
CA GLU A 82 1.51 -1.78 -18.95
C GLU A 82 1.69 -0.27 -19.04
N CYS A 83 2.94 0.21 -19.08
CA CYS A 83 3.24 1.62 -19.37
C CYS A 83 2.71 2.05 -20.75
N HIS A 84 2.98 1.27 -21.79
CA HIS A 84 2.48 1.56 -23.14
C HIS A 84 0.94 1.52 -23.20
N ASN A 85 0.31 0.54 -22.53
CA ASN A 85 -1.15 0.48 -22.47
C ASN A 85 -1.75 1.73 -21.81
N LEU A 86 -1.12 2.23 -20.74
CA LEU A 86 -1.56 3.45 -20.07
C LEU A 86 -1.38 4.67 -20.98
N GLU A 87 -0.24 4.80 -21.65
CA GLU A 87 0.03 5.89 -22.59
C GLU A 87 -0.97 5.86 -23.76
N GLU A 88 -1.22 4.70 -24.34
CA GLU A 88 -2.19 4.55 -25.42
C GLU A 88 -3.60 4.95 -24.97
N ALA A 89 -4.02 4.49 -23.80
CA ALA A 89 -5.34 4.77 -23.27
C ALA A 89 -5.60 6.24 -22.93
N LEU A 90 -4.56 6.98 -22.52
CA LEU A 90 -4.66 8.40 -22.17
C LEU A 90 -4.30 9.36 -23.30
N GLY A 91 -3.85 8.86 -24.46
CA GLY A 91 -3.52 9.71 -25.62
C GLY A 91 -2.05 10.09 -25.72
N GLY A 92 -1.15 9.31 -25.12
CA GLY A 92 0.30 9.42 -25.25
C GLY A 92 1.03 9.80 -23.96
N PRO A 93 2.38 9.74 -23.99
CA PRO A 93 3.21 9.99 -22.78
C PRO A 93 2.98 11.37 -22.16
N LYS A 94 2.77 12.39 -23.01
CA LYS A 94 2.50 13.75 -22.55
C LYS A 94 1.18 13.84 -21.80
N ALA A 95 0.14 13.20 -22.31
CA ALA A 95 -1.18 13.19 -21.66
C ALA A 95 -1.13 12.49 -20.31
N VAL A 96 -0.38 11.37 -20.19
CA VAL A 96 -0.14 10.71 -18.90
C VAL A 96 0.56 11.65 -17.93
N ALA A 97 1.60 12.36 -18.37
CA ALA A 97 2.33 13.30 -17.51
C ALA A 97 1.46 14.49 -17.08
N GLU A 98 0.61 15.02 -17.95
CA GLU A 98 -0.32 16.11 -17.63
C GLU A 98 -1.43 15.68 -16.67
N ALA A 99 -1.88 14.44 -16.76
CA ALA A 99 -2.91 13.87 -15.89
C ALA A 99 -2.35 13.46 -14.51
N THR A 100 -1.23 12.73 -14.50
CA THR A 100 -0.73 12.07 -13.27
C THR A 100 0.51 12.73 -12.67
N GLY A 101 1.06 13.76 -13.31
CA GLY A 101 2.27 14.45 -12.88
C GLY A 101 3.58 13.76 -13.29
N SER A 102 3.54 12.62 -13.95
CA SER A 102 4.72 11.86 -14.38
C SER A 102 4.45 11.08 -15.65
N ALA A 103 5.45 10.88 -16.50
CA ALA A 103 5.37 9.90 -17.57
C ALA A 103 5.13 8.48 -16.99
N ALA A 104 4.62 7.57 -17.82
CA ALA A 104 4.49 6.18 -17.41
C ALA A 104 5.87 5.58 -17.06
N TYR A 105 5.96 4.90 -15.93
CA TYR A 105 7.22 4.33 -15.49
C TYR A 105 7.05 2.92 -14.91
N CYS A 106 7.95 2.00 -15.28
CA CYS A 106 7.80 0.58 -14.95
C CYS A 106 7.64 0.28 -13.45
N ARG A 107 8.33 1.02 -12.59
CA ARG A 107 8.25 0.81 -11.13
C ARG A 107 6.97 1.32 -10.48
N PHE A 108 6.18 2.15 -11.17
CA PHE A 108 4.99 2.74 -10.56
C PHE A 108 3.90 1.70 -10.30
N SER A 109 3.27 1.83 -9.14
CA SER A 109 2.39 0.79 -8.59
C SER A 109 1.17 0.51 -9.46
N GLY A 110 0.64 1.49 -10.18
CA GLY A 110 -0.48 1.27 -11.12
C GLY A 110 -0.12 0.28 -12.21
N ASN A 111 1.07 0.41 -12.80
CA ASN A 111 1.58 -0.49 -13.82
C ASN A 111 1.86 -1.90 -13.24
N GLN A 112 2.38 -1.95 -12.01
CA GLN A 112 2.60 -3.21 -11.29
C GLN A 112 1.29 -3.94 -10.98
N ILE A 113 0.28 -3.22 -10.51
CA ILE A 113 -1.06 -3.77 -10.24
C ILE A 113 -1.68 -4.32 -11.53
N SER A 114 -1.62 -3.55 -12.63
CA SER A 114 -2.11 -3.98 -13.94
C SER A 114 -1.45 -5.28 -14.41
N ARG A 115 -0.13 -5.38 -14.26
CA ARG A 115 0.63 -6.60 -14.59
C ARG A 115 0.20 -7.79 -13.72
N ILE A 116 0.02 -7.58 -12.42
CA ILE A 116 -0.38 -8.64 -11.49
C ILE A 116 -1.81 -9.10 -11.80
N ALA A 117 -2.75 -8.19 -12.00
CA ALA A 117 -4.12 -8.53 -12.38
C ALA A 117 -4.17 -9.40 -13.65
N ARG A 118 -3.29 -9.11 -14.62
CA ARG A 118 -3.20 -9.88 -15.86
C ARG A 118 -2.46 -11.22 -15.73
N ARG A 119 -1.37 -11.27 -14.96
CA ARG A 119 -0.49 -12.45 -14.86
C ARG A 119 -0.91 -13.43 -13.79
N GLU A 120 -1.52 -12.93 -12.73
CA GLU A 120 -1.90 -13.67 -11.53
C GLU A 120 -3.35 -13.34 -11.16
N PRO A 121 -4.33 -13.60 -12.08
CA PRO A 121 -5.72 -13.16 -11.90
C PRO A 121 -6.36 -13.72 -10.63
N GLU A 122 -6.04 -14.95 -10.25
CA GLU A 122 -6.57 -15.57 -9.03
C GLU A 122 -6.05 -14.86 -7.76
N ALA A 123 -4.76 -14.55 -7.72
CA ALA A 123 -4.18 -13.79 -6.61
C ALA A 123 -4.81 -12.39 -6.52
N TYR A 124 -4.96 -11.70 -7.67
CA TYR A 124 -5.60 -10.39 -7.70
C TYR A 124 -7.09 -10.45 -7.31
N ALA A 125 -7.82 -11.46 -7.77
CA ALA A 125 -9.22 -11.66 -7.41
C ALA A 125 -9.40 -11.91 -5.90
N SER A 126 -8.47 -12.64 -5.27
CA SER A 126 -8.48 -12.88 -3.83
C SER A 126 -8.09 -11.66 -2.98
N CYS A 127 -7.61 -10.58 -3.61
CA CYS A 127 -7.19 -9.35 -2.95
C CYS A 127 -8.40 -8.46 -2.63
N GLU A 128 -8.57 -8.07 -1.37
CA GLU A 128 -9.62 -7.12 -0.96
C GLU A 128 -9.11 -5.67 -0.84
N ARG A 129 -7.80 -5.48 -0.60
CA ARG A 129 -7.20 -4.15 -0.42
C ARG A 129 -5.80 -4.13 -0.99
N VAL A 130 -5.44 -3.02 -1.62
CA VAL A 130 -4.07 -2.73 -2.06
C VAL A 130 -3.53 -1.57 -1.23
N SER A 131 -2.31 -1.73 -0.72
CA SER A 131 -1.59 -0.70 0.03
C SER A 131 -0.21 -0.48 -0.59
N LEU A 132 0.30 0.73 -0.47
CA LEU A 132 1.74 1.00 -0.58
C LEU A 132 2.42 0.67 0.75
N VAL A 133 3.74 0.58 0.78
CA VAL A 133 4.46 0.19 2.02
C VAL A 133 4.17 1.16 3.17
N SER A 134 4.07 2.47 2.90
CA SER A 134 3.70 3.49 3.89
C SER A 134 2.30 3.27 4.47
N SER A 135 1.28 3.16 3.62
CA SER A 135 -0.09 2.92 4.05
C SER A 135 -0.28 1.50 4.63
N PHE A 136 0.54 0.52 4.23
CA PHE A 136 0.62 -0.79 4.87
C PHE A 136 1.07 -0.68 6.34
N VAL A 137 2.20 0.00 6.59
CA VAL A 137 2.70 0.19 7.97
C VAL A 137 1.72 1.02 8.79
N THR A 138 1.11 2.07 8.21
CA THR A 138 0.07 2.85 8.86
C THR A 138 -1.14 1.97 9.23
N SER A 139 -1.54 1.06 8.34
CA SER A 139 -2.65 0.11 8.59
C SER A 139 -2.34 -0.86 9.72
N LEU A 140 -1.11 -1.37 9.80
CA LEU A 140 -0.65 -2.19 10.93
C LEU A 140 -0.77 -1.40 12.24
N LEU A 141 -0.18 -0.20 12.28
CA LEU A 141 -0.18 0.64 13.47
C LEU A 141 -1.60 1.00 13.93
N ALA A 142 -2.52 1.24 13.00
CA ALA A 142 -3.91 1.60 13.30
C ALA A 142 -4.83 0.39 13.56
N GLY A 143 -4.40 -0.84 13.24
CA GLY A 143 -5.23 -2.05 13.33
C GLY A 143 -6.41 -2.05 12.35
N ARG A 144 -6.31 -1.34 11.23
CA ARG A 144 -7.34 -1.23 10.17
C ARG A 144 -6.74 -0.70 8.89
N TYR A 145 -7.43 -0.88 7.76
CA TYR A 145 -6.97 -0.26 6.52
C TYR A 145 -6.95 1.27 6.60
N CYS A 146 -5.81 1.83 6.28
CA CYS A 146 -5.61 3.27 6.14
C CYS A 146 -5.60 3.69 4.68
N SER A 147 -5.83 4.97 4.45
CA SER A 147 -5.81 5.56 3.11
C SER A 147 -4.39 5.66 2.56
N ILE A 148 -4.27 5.68 1.25
CA ILE A 148 -3.03 6.05 0.56
C ILE A 148 -2.98 7.58 0.56
N ASP A 149 -1.86 8.17 0.98
CA ASP A 149 -1.72 9.62 0.94
C ASP A 149 -1.38 10.14 -0.47
N ALA A 150 -1.67 11.42 -0.70
CA ALA A 150 -1.53 12.04 -2.01
C ALA A 150 -0.08 12.08 -2.51
N SER A 151 0.92 12.14 -1.62
CA SER A 151 2.33 12.10 -2.05
C SER A 151 2.69 10.74 -2.64
N ASP A 152 2.32 9.66 -1.97
CA ASP A 152 2.55 8.30 -2.46
C ASP A 152 1.65 7.97 -3.66
N ALA A 153 0.38 8.39 -3.64
CA ALA A 153 -0.56 8.19 -4.75
C ALA A 153 -0.07 8.84 -6.05
N SER A 154 0.61 10.01 -5.96
CA SER A 154 1.21 10.67 -7.14
C SER A 154 2.29 9.84 -7.84
N GLY A 155 2.93 8.93 -7.11
CA GLY A 155 3.93 7.99 -7.65
C GLY A 155 3.34 6.68 -8.19
N MET A 156 2.03 6.61 -8.42
CA MET A 156 1.37 5.39 -8.89
C MET A 156 0.98 5.40 -10.38
N ASN A 157 0.99 6.54 -11.06
CA ASN A 157 0.35 6.79 -12.36
C ASN A 157 -1.18 6.51 -12.36
N LEU A 158 -1.83 6.62 -11.21
CA LEU A 158 -3.28 6.39 -11.08
C LEU A 158 -4.02 7.61 -10.53
N MET A 159 -3.32 8.55 -9.89
CA MET A 159 -3.93 9.73 -9.29
C MET A 159 -3.91 10.91 -10.28
N ASP A 160 -5.03 11.63 -10.40
CA ASP A 160 -5.07 12.93 -11.06
C ASP A 160 -4.38 13.97 -10.17
N ILE A 161 -3.32 14.59 -10.71
CA ILE A 161 -2.47 15.51 -9.94
C ILE A 161 -3.18 16.81 -9.54
N ARG A 162 -4.27 17.18 -10.21
CA ARG A 162 -5.04 18.40 -9.97
C ARG A 162 -6.13 18.18 -8.92
N SER A 163 -6.96 17.14 -9.11
CA SER A 163 -8.03 16.79 -8.17
C SER A 163 -7.53 16.09 -6.91
N ARG A 164 -6.37 15.43 -7.00
CA ARG A 164 -5.80 14.57 -5.96
C ARG A 164 -6.72 13.40 -5.59
N ASP A 165 -7.46 12.90 -6.55
CA ASP A 165 -8.26 11.67 -6.46
C ASP A 165 -7.84 10.76 -7.61
N TRP A 166 -8.35 9.54 -7.62
CA TRP A 166 -8.05 8.56 -8.67
C TRP A 166 -8.53 9.05 -10.04
N HIS A 167 -7.65 8.92 -11.04
CA HIS A 167 -7.95 9.28 -12.43
C HIS A 167 -8.68 8.13 -13.13
N GLU A 168 -9.96 8.33 -13.50
CA GLU A 168 -10.82 7.26 -14.04
C GLU A 168 -10.22 6.57 -15.28
N GLY A 169 -9.66 7.34 -16.21
CA GLY A 169 -9.01 6.78 -17.39
C GLY A 169 -7.80 5.92 -17.06
N ALA A 170 -7.02 6.29 -16.03
CA ALA A 170 -5.86 5.50 -15.60
C ALA A 170 -6.28 4.21 -14.88
N LEU A 171 -7.33 4.28 -14.04
CA LEU A 171 -7.92 3.10 -13.43
C LEU A 171 -8.44 2.12 -14.48
N ALA A 172 -9.17 2.63 -15.48
CA ALA A 172 -9.69 1.81 -16.60
C ALA A 172 -8.56 1.18 -17.42
N ALA A 173 -7.49 1.94 -17.69
CA ALA A 173 -6.30 1.47 -18.42
C ALA A 173 -5.57 0.32 -17.70
N ALA A 174 -5.62 0.28 -16.38
CA ALA A 174 -5.02 -0.78 -15.57
C ALA A 174 -5.69 -2.14 -15.80
N LYS A 175 -6.93 -2.18 -16.28
CA LYS A 175 -7.70 -3.42 -16.53
C LYS A 175 -7.70 -4.37 -15.32
N ALA A 176 -7.86 -3.80 -14.15
CA ALA A 176 -7.81 -4.47 -12.87
C ALA A 176 -9.16 -4.28 -12.15
N ASP A 177 -9.98 -5.31 -12.15
CA ASP A 177 -11.36 -5.26 -11.67
C ASP A 177 -11.46 -4.80 -10.21
N GLY A 178 -12.37 -3.86 -9.93
CA GLY A 178 -12.58 -3.31 -8.59
C GLY A 178 -11.37 -2.53 -8.04
N LEU A 179 -10.51 -1.99 -8.91
CA LEU A 179 -9.27 -1.34 -8.47
C LEU A 179 -9.52 -0.13 -7.57
N ARG A 180 -10.51 0.71 -7.90
CA ARG A 180 -10.85 1.88 -7.08
C ARG A 180 -11.22 1.48 -5.64
N GLU A 181 -12.04 0.47 -5.48
CA GLU A 181 -12.47 -0.05 -4.18
C GLU A 181 -11.30 -0.66 -3.42
N LYS A 182 -10.44 -1.42 -4.10
CA LYS A 182 -9.25 -2.03 -3.51
C LYS A 182 -8.20 -0.99 -3.08
N LEU A 183 -8.08 0.13 -3.77
CA LEU A 183 -7.21 1.25 -3.40
C LEU A 183 -7.82 2.09 -2.26
N GLY A 184 -9.15 2.23 -2.23
CA GLY A 184 -9.86 3.14 -1.36
C GLY A 184 -9.62 4.61 -1.75
N ARG A 185 -9.82 5.53 -0.82
CA ARG A 185 -9.65 6.97 -1.09
C ARG A 185 -8.19 7.42 -1.01
N VAL A 186 -7.87 8.49 -1.70
CA VAL A 186 -6.66 9.28 -1.48
C VAL A 186 -6.91 10.25 -0.31
N CYS A 187 -5.90 10.51 0.51
CA CYS A 187 -6.00 11.48 1.59
C CYS A 187 -4.82 12.47 1.56
N PRO A 188 -4.95 13.66 2.16
CA PRO A 188 -3.82 14.53 2.40
C PRO A 188 -2.77 13.85 3.30
N SER A 189 -1.48 14.05 3.01
CA SER A 189 -0.38 13.40 3.77
C SER A 189 -0.33 13.81 5.26
N TYR A 190 -0.95 14.92 5.62
CA TYR A 190 -1.07 15.40 6.99
C TYR A 190 -2.34 14.90 7.72
N GLU A 191 -3.20 14.15 7.05
CA GLU A 191 -4.45 13.66 7.65
C GLU A 191 -4.15 12.56 8.69
N CYS A 192 -4.67 12.76 9.89
CA CYS A 192 -4.56 11.75 10.94
C CYS A 192 -5.43 10.54 10.60
N GLN A 193 -4.81 9.38 10.45
CA GLN A 193 -5.50 8.12 10.12
C GLN A 193 -6.09 7.39 11.34
N GLY A 194 -5.96 7.96 12.55
CA GLY A 194 -6.55 7.41 13.77
C GLY A 194 -5.54 7.15 14.88
N LYS A 195 -6.00 6.47 15.92
CA LYS A 195 -5.17 6.09 17.06
C LYS A 195 -4.36 4.83 16.74
N VAL A 196 -3.22 4.68 17.40
CA VAL A 196 -2.40 3.47 17.35
C VAL A 196 -3.13 2.32 18.04
N SER A 197 -3.09 1.13 17.43
CA SER A 197 -3.67 -0.10 18.01
C SER A 197 -3.04 -0.42 19.38
N PRO A 198 -3.82 -0.94 20.33
CA PRO A 198 -3.31 -1.36 21.63
C PRO A 198 -2.10 -2.29 21.57
N PHE A 199 -2.01 -3.15 20.57
CA PHE A 199 -0.86 -4.02 20.36
C PHE A 199 0.48 -3.27 20.42
N PHE A 200 0.58 -2.10 19.78
CA PHE A 200 1.82 -1.31 19.76
C PHE A 200 2.00 -0.43 21.00
N SER A 201 0.95 -0.19 21.78
CA SER A 201 1.06 0.59 23.02
C SER A 201 1.43 -0.26 24.23
N THR A 202 1.39 -1.60 24.10
CA THR A 202 1.70 -2.56 25.16
C THR A 202 3.04 -3.29 24.96
N LYS A 203 3.68 -3.11 23.82
CA LYS A 203 5.03 -3.61 23.49
C LYS A 203 6.10 -2.55 23.76
#